data_a612e32e5bcdce526ececed72a0eaaab
#
_entry.id   a612e32e5bcdce526ececed72a0eaaab
#
_cell.length_a   1.000
_cell.length_b   1.000
_cell.length_c   1.000
_cell.angle_alpha   90.00
_cell.angle_beta   90.00
_cell.angle_gamma   90.00
#
_symmetry.space_group_name_H-M   'P 1'
#
loop_
_entity.id
_entity.type
_entity.pdbx_description
1 polymer ?
#
loop_
_entity_poly.entity_id
_entity_poly.type
_entity_poly.pdbx_seq_one_letter_code
_entity_poly.pdbx_strand_id
1 'polypeptide(L)'
;MVIISVTFTDERSVIMPGFVTHYIFGTEAYHKLKCNTGKETHALKKNLSVNRSVFSLGLQGPDLFFYYLPSYVLEGHNLGAIAHTSRTGLFFEGLLKGTLSFRDPYDRAIAESYLCGFIGHYTLDTVCHPYIYGMTHYDKTDKAYFSRHAYLETDIDTALLHQKLHRSPCTFHAADTLALSPHQKKVVARLLYFAYRYTYPELRIYKSTMRLAIFSLQLGLHLLHDGSGQKKAMVRLTERYCLGYPLFSPLFPSDTLFFRTDPFNLQRKSWKNPWDHSLVSNETFFELYDKAMQLYLSRLGHLSPLLHTRPDDPHYRKLFETCLKEYGNLSFHSGLDSTIPS
;
A
#
# COMPACT_ATOMS: atom_id res chain seq x y z
N MET A 1 0.02 -34.98 -18.21
CA MET A 1 0.37 -33.54 -18.14
C MET A 1 -0.96 -32.81 -17.94
N VAL A 2 -1.32 -32.55 -16.68
CA VAL A 2 -2.59 -31.89 -16.33
C VAL A 2 -2.36 -30.39 -16.47
N ILE A 3 -2.91 -29.79 -17.53
CA ILE A 3 -2.97 -28.34 -17.68
C ILE A 3 -4.08 -27.89 -16.71
N ILE A 4 -3.68 -27.36 -15.55
CA ILE A 4 -4.61 -26.65 -14.67
C ILE A 4 -4.89 -25.33 -15.36
N SER A 5 -6.02 -25.25 -16.08
CA SER A 5 -6.56 -23.97 -16.52
C SER A 5 -7.10 -23.26 -15.27
N VAL A 6 -6.27 -22.42 -14.67
CA VAL A 6 -6.72 -21.49 -13.64
C VAL A 6 -7.59 -20.45 -14.35
N THR A 7 -8.89 -20.65 -14.32
CA THR A 7 -9.86 -19.62 -14.69
C THR A 7 -9.80 -18.55 -13.62
N PHE A 8 -9.00 -17.51 -13.88
CA PHE A 8 -9.02 -16.26 -13.09
C PHE A 8 -10.38 -15.62 -13.31
N THR A 9 -11.30 -15.78 -12.36
CA THR A 9 -12.52 -15.01 -12.30
C THR A 9 -12.18 -13.53 -12.09
N ASP A 10 -12.92 -12.66 -12.62
CA ASP A 10 -12.89 -11.25 -13.00
C ASP A 10 -12.21 -10.21 -12.08
N GLU A 11 -11.57 -10.60 -10.99
CA GLU A 11 -10.77 -9.73 -10.13
C GLU A 11 -9.27 -10.05 -10.32
N ARG A 12 -8.72 -9.59 -11.45
CA ARG A 12 -7.27 -9.69 -11.70
C ARG A 12 -6.52 -8.63 -10.92
N SER A 13 -6.60 -8.68 -9.60
CA SER A 13 -5.67 -7.97 -8.75
C SER A 13 -4.33 -8.69 -8.77
N VAL A 14 -3.44 -8.22 -9.58
CA VAL A 14 -2.06 -8.73 -9.69
C VAL A 14 -1.17 -7.87 -8.79
N ILE A 15 -0.08 -8.47 -8.30
CA ILE A 15 0.98 -7.82 -7.52
C ILE A 15 1.16 -6.36 -7.97
N MET A 16 0.92 -5.40 -7.09
CA MET A 16 1.06 -3.98 -7.41
C MET A 16 2.51 -3.57 -7.19
N PRO A 17 3.15 -2.91 -8.19
CA PRO A 17 4.37 -2.14 -7.98
C PRO A 17 4.04 -0.93 -7.09
N GLY A 18 4.96 -0.01 -6.87
CA GLY A 18 4.72 1.16 -6.03
C GLY A 18 5.32 1.02 -4.63
N PHE A 19 5.99 -0.09 -4.33
CA PHE A 19 6.66 -0.31 -3.04
C PHE A 19 7.55 0.85 -2.64
N VAL A 20 8.38 1.33 -3.55
CA VAL A 20 9.39 2.37 -3.28
C VAL A 20 8.72 3.71 -3.04
N THR A 21 7.70 4.04 -3.81
CA THR A 21 6.93 5.28 -3.66
C THR A 21 6.31 5.37 -2.27
N HIS A 22 5.66 4.31 -1.80
CA HIS A 22 5.09 4.24 -0.45
C HIS A 22 6.17 4.34 0.64
N TYR A 23 7.29 3.66 0.47
CA TYR A 23 8.41 3.71 1.41
C TYR A 23 9.00 5.13 1.51
N ILE A 24 9.24 5.80 0.38
CA ILE A 24 9.76 7.17 0.34
C ILE A 24 8.75 8.12 0.98
N PHE A 25 7.48 8.02 0.62
CA PHE A 25 6.40 8.83 1.17
C PHE A 25 6.35 8.77 2.70
N GLY A 26 6.34 7.57 3.26
CA GLY A 26 6.34 7.40 4.70
C GLY A 26 7.63 7.91 5.37
N THR A 27 8.78 7.72 4.73
CA THR A 27 10.07 8.21 5.24
C THR A 27 10.11 9.75 5.26
N GLU A 28 9.62 10.42 4.22
CA GLU A 28 9.52 11.88 4.18
C GLU A 28 8.53 12.40 5.24
N ALA A 29 7.37 11.75 5.40
CA ALA A 29 6.41 12.10 6.45
C ALA A 29 7.03 11.96 7.85
N TYR A 30 7.76 10.87 8.11
CA TYR A 30 8.51 10.69 9.37
C TYR A 30 9.49 11.84 9.62
N HIS A 31 10.19 12.33 8.61
CA HIS A 31 11.09 13.47 8.75
C HIS A 31 10.33 14.78 9.00
N LYS A 32 9.21 14.99 8.30
CA LYS A 32 8.35 16.19 8.47
C LYS A 32 7.70 16.24 9.87
N LEU A 33 7.37 15.09 10.48
CA LEU A 33 6.91 15.04 11.88
C LEU A 33 7.93 15.64 12.89
N LYS A 34 9.20 15.84 12.52
CA LYS A 34 10.21 16.50 13.38
C LYS A 34 9.87 17.95 13.72
N CYS A 35 9.16 18.61 12.85
CA CYS A 35 8.90 20.03 12.96
C CYS A 35 7.69 20.36 13.85
N ASN A 36 6.88 19.36 14.23
CA ASN A 36 5.72 19.55 15.09
C ASN A 36 6.08 19.27 16.57
N THR A 37 5.95 20.28 17.43
CA THR A 37 6.53 20.35 18.78
C THR A 37 5.67 19.77 19.90
N GLY A 38 4.66 18.95 19.64
CA GLY A 38 3.83 18.32 20.69
C GLY A 38 4.51 17.10 21.34
N LYS A 39 4.35 16.93 22.68
CA LYS A 39 4.88 15.76 23.41
C LYS A 39 4.37 14.43 22.82
N GLU A 40 3.11 14.39 22.41
CA GLU A 40 2.46 13.21 21.83
C GLU A 40 3.05 12.84 20.47
N THR A 41 3.29 13.85 19.61
CA THR A 41 3.98 13.66 18.32
C THR A 41 5.41 13.15 18.50
N HIS A 42 6.09 13.60 19.57
CA HIS A 42 7.43 13.11 19.89
C HIS A 42 7.42 11.62 20.30
N ALA A 43 6.44 11.20 21.11
CA ALA A 43 6.27 9.80 21.50
C ALA A 43 5.94 8.92 20.30
N LEU A 44 5.00 9.34 19.44
CA LEU A 44 4.67 8.64 18.21
C LEU A 44 5.91 8.44 17.33
N LYS A 45 6.67 9.51 17.12
CA LYS A 45 7.90 9.48 16.32
C LYS A 45 8.95 8.53 16.89
N LYS A 46 9.12 8.49 18.22
CA LYS A 46 9.99 7.54 18.89
C LYS A 46 9.56 6.10 18.58
N ASN A 47 8.26 5.80 18.67
CA ASN A 47 7.72 4.49 18.34
C ASN A 47 8.00 4.10 16.89
N LEU A 48 7.81 5.02 15.93
CA LEU A 48 8.12 4.80 14.51
C LEU A 48 9.61 4.55 14.28
N SER A 49 10.49 5.26 15.00
CA SER A 49 11.95 5.09 14.90
C SER A 49 12.39 3.71 15.37
N VAL A 50 11.87 3.25 16.51
CA VAL A 50 12.19 1.93 17.09
C VAL A 50 11.62 0.78 16.24
N ASN A 51 10.44 0.97 15.67
CA ASN A 51 9.74 -0.03 14.88
C ASN A 51 9.74 0.31 13.37
N ARG A 52 10.85 0.82 12.84
CA ARG A 52 10.94 1.30 11.44
C ARG A 52 10.49 0.26 10.42
N SER A 53 10.93 -1.00 10.56
CA SER A 53 10.55 -2.07 9.63
C SER A 53 9.05 -2.41 9.71
N VAL A 54 8.44 -2.26 10.88
CA VAL A 54 6.99 -2.44 11.06
C VAL A 54 6.23 -1.30 10.39
N PHE A 55 6.71 -0.06 10.56
CA PHE A 55 6.17 1.10 9.87
C PHE A 55 6.26 0.94 8.35
N SER A 56 7.43 0.50 7.84
CA SER A 56 7.63 0.21 6.41
C SER A 56 6.70 -0.89 5.90
N LEU A 57 6.42 -1.92 6.71
CA LEU A 57 5.44 -2.94 6.36
C LEU A 57 4.02 -2.35 6.32
N GLY A 58 3.66 -1.49 7.25
CA GLY A 58 2.38 -0.77 7.24
C GLY A 58 2.20 0.08 5.98
N LEU A 59 3.27 0.73 5.50
CA LEU A 59 3.27 1.49 4.24
C LEU A 59 2.99 0.63 3.00
N GLN A 60 2.99 -0.69 3.11
CA GLN A 60 2.55 -1.58 2.03
C GLN A 60 1.06 -1.92 2.14
N GLY A 61 0.38 -1.42 3.16
CA GLY A 61 -1.06 -1.56 3.32
C GLY A 61 -1.56 -2.99 3.09
N PRO A 62 -2.65 -3.16 2.35
CA PRO A 62 -3.18 -4.47 1.98
C PRO A 62 -2.44 -5.14 0.81
N ASP A 63 -1.48 -4.46 0.14
CA ASP A 63 -0.71 -5.00 -0.99
C ASP A 63 0.09 -6.25 -0.64
N LEU A 64 0.43 -6.41 0.63
CA LEU A 64 1.11 -7.63 1.09
C LEU A 64 0.36 -8.92 0.70
N PHE A 65 -0.96 -8.87 0.53
CA PHE A 65 -1.77 -10.02 0.15
C PHE A 65 -1.69 -10.36 -1.34
N PHE A 66 -1.28 -9.42 -2.20
CA PHE A 66 -1.04 -9.73 -3.61
C PHE A 66 0.16 -10.65 -3.81
N TYR A 67 1.09 -10.66 -2.87
CA TYR A 67 2.22 -11.59 -2.86
C TYR A 67 1.83 -12.98 -2.30
N TYR A 68 0.67 -13.11 -1.67
CA TYR A 68 0.19 -14.37 -1.08
C TYR A 68 -0.65 -15.15 -2.12
N LEU A 69 0.04 -15.79 -3.07
CA LEU A 69 -0.59 -16.54 -4.17
C LEU A 69 -1.63 -17.60 -3.72
N PRO A 70 -1.48 -18.30 -2.57
CA PRO A 70 -2.51 -19.24 -2.11
C PRO A 70 -3.89 -18.62 -1.94
N SER A 71 -4.04 -17.31 -1.70
CA SER A 71 -5.36 -16.66 -1.59
C SER A 71 -6.19 -16.79 -2.86
N TYR A 72 -5.56 -16.72 -4.03
CA TYR A 72 -6.22 -16.84 -5.31
C TYR A 72 -6.76 -18.26 -5.60
N VAL A 73 -6.14 -19.28 -5.01
CA VAL A 73 -6.44 -20.69 -5.30
C VAL A 73 -7.28 -21.33 -4.21
N LEU A 74 -6.93 -21.06 -2.93
CA LEU A 74 -7.51 -21.75 -1.78
C LEU A 74 -8.68 -20.98 -1.15
N GLU A 75 -8.63 -19.67 -1.17
CA GLU A 75 -9.61 -18.80 -0.50
C GLU A 75 -10.65 -18.24 -1.48
N GLY A 76 -10.42 -18.36 -2.79
CA GLY A 76 -11.30 -17.87 -3.85
C GLY A 76 -11.35 -16.34 -3.98
N HIS A 77 -10.67 -15.61 -3.05
CA HIS A 77 -10.64 -14.16 -3.00
C HIS A 77 -9.27 -13.69 -2.58
N ASN A 78 -8.78 -12.61 -3.18
CA ASN A 78 -7.59 -11.93 -2.67
C ASN A 78 -7.98 -10.94 -1.59
N LEU A 79 -7.44 -11.10 -0.37
CA LEU A 79 -7.74 -10.22 0.76
C LEU A 79 -7.28 -8.77 0.51
N GLY A 80 -6.21 -8.58 -0.28
CA GLY A 80 -5.77 -7.26 -0.70
C GLY A 80 -6.83 -6.57 -1.55
N ALA A 81 -7.31 -7.22 -2.60
CA ALA A 81 -8.34 -6.68 -3.49
C ALA A 81 -9.61 -6.26 -2.73
N ILE A 82 -10.09 -7.14 -1.83
CA ILE A 82 -11.27 -6.83 -1.00
C ILE A 82 -11.03 -5.59 -0.14
N ALA A 83 -9.88 -5.50 0.53
CA ALA A 83 -9.58 -4.38 1.41
C ALA A 83 -9.37 -3.06 0.66
N HIS A 84 -8.98 -3.09 -0.62
CA HIS A 84 -8.83 -1.89 -1.44
C HIS A 84 -10.17 -1.27 -1.86
N THR A 85 -11.22 -2.08 -1.97
CA THR A 85 -12.44 -1.67 -2.66
C THR A 85 -13.69 -1.66 -1.79
N SER A 86 -13.66 -2.33 -0.61
CA SER A 86 -14.89 -2.47 0.18
C SER A 86 -14.68 -2.25 1.68
N ARG A 87 -15.65 -1.58 2.31
CA ARG A 87 -15.73 -1.36 3.77
C ARG A 87 -14.46 -0.77 4.38
N THR A 88 -13.76 0.10 3.66
CA THR A 88 -12.47 0.66 4.08
C THR A 88 -12.57 1.41 5.42
N GLY A 89 -13.63 2.19 5.63
CA GLY A 89 -13.88 2.87 6.90
C GLY A 89 -14.05 1.89 8.08
N LEU A 90 -14.79 0.79 7.87
CA LEU A 90 -14.95 -0.26 8.88
C LEU A 90 -13.64 -1.00 9.15
N PHE A 91 -12.79 -1.14 8.11
CA PHE A 91 -11.47 -1.73 8.26
C PHE A 91 -10.56 -0.86 9.14
N PHE A 92 -10.59 0.46 8.96
CA PHE A 92 -9.86 1.40 9.83
C PHE A 92 -10.39 1.37 11.27
N GLU A 93 -11.69 1.25 11.47
CA GLU A 93 -12.26 1.05 12.81
C GLU A 93 -11.71 -0.23 13.46
N GLY A 94 -11.65 -1.32 12.69
CA GLY A 94 -11.05 -2.59 13.13
C GLY A 94 -9.57 -2.44 13.48
N LEU A 95 -8.77 -1.76 12.64
CA LEU A 95 -7.35 -1.49 12.91
C LEU A 95 -7.15 -0.64 14.17
N LEU A 96 -7.93 0.43 14.35
CA LEU A 96 -7.88 1.27 15.54
C LEU A 96 -8.22 0.48 16.80
N LYS A 97 -9.37 -0.21 16.82
CA LYS A 97 -9.79 -1.05 17.96
C LYS A 97 -8.77 -2.14 18.26
N GLY A 98 -8.25 -2.79 17.23
CA GLY A 98 -7.20 -3.81 17.35
C GLY A 98 -5.93 -3.25 17.98
N THR A 99 -5.45 -2.10 17.51
CA THR A 99 -4.28 -1.41 18.05
C THR A 99 -4.51 -1.05 19.52
N LEU A 100 -5.65 -0.43 19.82
CA LEU A 100 -6.00 0.01 21.19
C LEU A 100 -6.23 -1.16 22.16
N SER A 101 -6.44 -2.38 21.67
CA SER A 101 -6.63 -3.58 22.50
C SER A 101 -5.35 -4.20 23.06
N PHE A 102 -4.17 -3.85 22.53
CA PHE A 102 -2.90 -4.34 23.06
C PHE A 102 -2.60 -3.70 24.42
N ARG A 103 -2.43 -4.53 25.45
CA ARG A 103 -2.15 -4.10 26.84
C ARG A 103 -0.68 -3.93 27.11
N ASP A 104 0.16 -4.78 26.50
CA ASP A 104 1.61 -4.67 26.62
C ASP A 104 2.10 -3.45 25.85
N PRO A 105 2.87 -2.53 26.46
CA PRO A 105 3.31 -1.29 25.81
C PRO A 105 4.21 -1.52 24.59
N TYR A 106 4.99 -2.60 24.60
CA TYR A 106 5.87 -2.93 23.47
C TYR A 106 5.06 -3.45 22.29
N ASP A 107 4.12 -4.37 22.52
CA ASP A 107 3.18 -4.85 21.49
C ASP A 107 2.34 -3.69 20.94
N ARG A 108 1.92 -2.79 21.83
CA ARG A 108 1.15 -1.61 21.46
C ARG A 108 1.95 -0.69 20.54
N ALA A 109 3.22 -0.38 20.85
CA ALA A 109 4.07 0.46 20.01
C ALA A 109 4.33 -0.16 18.62
N ILE A 110 4.42 -1.50 18.54
CA ILE A 110 4.49 -2.22 17.26
C ILE A 110 3.19 -2.01 16.46
N ALA A 111 2.04 -2.22 17.09
CA ALA A 111 0.73 -2.07 16.43
C ALA A 111 0.48 -0.64 15.96
N GLU A 112 0.84 0.36 16.76
CA GLU A 112 0.78 1.79 16.42
C GLU A 112 1.65 2.13 15.21
N SER A 113 2.87 1.59 15.17
CA SER A 113 3.80 1.80 14.04
C SER A 113 3.24 1.22 12.74
N TYR A 114 2.65 0.02 12.80
CA TYR A 114 1.98 -0.58 11.67
C TYR A 114 0.77 0.24 11.20
N LEU A 115 -0.09 0.66 12.11
CA LEU A 115 -1.26 1.50 11.83
C LEU A 115 -0.86 2.81 11.14
N CYS A 116 0.16 3.50 11.65
CA CYS A 116 0.66 4.72 11.03
C CYS A 116 1.09 4.49 9.58
N GLY A 117 1.84 3.43 9.31
CA GLY A 117 2.22 3.07 7.94
C GLY A 117 1.00 2.77 7.07
N PHE A 118 0.04 2.01 7.57
CA PHE A 118 -1.18 1.65 6.84
C PHE A 118 -2.01 2.88 6.46
N ILE A 119 -2.14 3.87 7.35
CA ILE A 119 -2.78 5.15 7.05
C ILE A 119 -2.01 5.89 5.94
N GLY A 120 -0.67 5.81 5.95
CA GLY A 120 0.17 6.40 4.91
C GLY A 120 -0.10 5.79 3.54
N HIS A 121 -0.12 4.46 3.44
CA HIS A 121 -0.47 3.74 2.23
C HIS A 121 -1.85 4.17 1.69
N TYR A 122 -2.89 4.04 2.51
CA TYR A 122 -4.24 4.46 2.16
C TYR A 122 -4.32 5.90 1.66
N THR A 123 -3.62 6.82 2.34
CA THR A 123 -3.67 8.23 1.98
C THR A 123 -3.03 8.48 0.62
N LEU A 124 -1.90 7.84 0.34
CA LEU A 124 -1.24 7.98 -0.96
C LEU A 124 -2.10 7.41 -2.09
N ASP A 125 -2.63 6.20 -1.90
CA ASP A 125 -3.44 5.52 -2.91
C ASP A 125 -4.72 6.27 -3.24
N THR A 126 -5.50 6.64 -2.24
CA THR A 126 -6.78 7.34 -2.47
C THR A 126 -6.60 8.67 -3.22
N VAL A 127 -5.42 9.29 -3.12
CA VAL A 127 -5.12 10.55 -3.82
C VAL A 127 -4.45 10.32 -5.18
N CYS A 128 -3.54 9.34 -5.28
CA CYS A 128 -2.69 9.18 -6.48
C CYS A 128 -3.20 8.13 -7.46
N HIS A 129 -3.90 7.08 -7.02
CA HIS A 129 -4.38 6.04 -7.93
C HIS A 129 -5.36 6.52 -9.00
N PRO A 130 -6.28 7.48 -8.75
CA PRO A 130 -7.10 8.04 -9.84
C PRO A 130 -6.24 8.56 -11.01
N TYR A 131 -5.09 9.17 -10.71
CA TYR A 131 -4.12 9.59 -11.71
C TYR A 131 -3.49 8.38 -12.44
N ILE A 132 -3.00 7.37 -11.68
CA ILE A 132 -2.37 6.18 -12.27
C ILE A 132 -3.34 5.47 -13.23
N TYR A 133 -4.57 5.25 -12.77
CA TYR A 133 -5.62 4.61 -13.57
C TYR A 133 -6.03 5.47 -14.77
N GLY A 134 -6.13 6.78 -14.61
CA GLY A 134 -6.47 7.72 -15.70
C GLY A 134 -5.40 7.77 -16.78
N MET A 135 -4.11 7.89 -16.39
CA MET A 135 -2.98 7.95 -17.31
C MET A 135 -2.71 6.63 -18.03
N THR A 136 -3.11 5.52 -17.45
CA THR A 136 -2.93 4.18 -18.05
C THR A 136 -4.15 3.70 -18.81
N HIS A 137 -5.17 4.55 -18.93
CA HIS A 137 -6.43 4.25 -19.63
C HIS A 137 -7.06 2.95 -19.13
N TYR A 138 -7.55 2.99 -17.89
CA TYR A 138 -8.16 1.84 -17.23
C TYR A 138 -9.29 1.23 -18.06
N ASP A 139 -9.16 -0.06 -18.36
CA ASP A 139 -10.15 -0.86 -19.04
C ASP A 139 -10.10 -2.30 -18.51
N LYS A 140 -11.17 -2.74 -17.84
CA LYS A 140 -11.30 -4.11 -17.30
C LYS A 140 -11.20 -5.18 -18.39
N THR A 141 -11.54 -4.85 -19.64
CA THR A 141 -11.55 -5.79 -20.76
C THR A 141 -10.18 -5.94 -21.44
N ASP A 142 -9.29 -4.97 -21.24
CA ASP A 142 -7.96 -4.97 -21.83
C ASP A 142 -6.97 -5.82 -21.02
N LYS A 143 -6.53 -6.93 -21.58
CA LYS A 143 -5.52 -7.81 -20.96
C LYS A 143 -4.18 -7.13 -20.70
N ALA A 144 -3.83 -6.13 -21.51
CA ALA A 144 -2.57 -5.39 -21.40
C ALA A 144 -2.65 -4.21 -20.40
N TYR A 145 -3.84 -3.90 -19.90
CA TYR A 145 -4.05 -2.81 -18.94
C TYR A 145 -3.12 -2.95 -17.73
N PHE A 146 -3.11 -4.14 -17.12
CA PHE A 146 -2.28 -4.42 -15.95
C PHE A 146 -0.79 -4.08 -16.20
N SER A 147 -0.28 -4.42 -17.39
CA SER A 147 1.11 -4.13 -17.74
C SER A 147 1.38 -2.63 -17.79
N ARG A 148 0.46 -1.84 -18.33
CA ARG A 148 0.62 -0.37 -18.40
C ARG A 148 0.61 0.25 -17.00
N HIS A 149 -0.31 -0.18 -16.15
CA HIS A 149 -0.39 0.24 -14.75
C HIS A 149 0.91 -0.06 -14.00
N ALA A 150 1.34 -1.33 -14.04
CA ALA A 150 2.56 -1.77 -13.38
C ALA A 150 3.84 -1.07 -13.91
N TYR A 151 3.91 -0.80 -15.21
CA TYR A 151 5.04 -0.04 -15.76
C TYR A 151 5.05 1.42 -15.28
N LEU A 152 3.89 2.10 -15.23
CA LEU A 152 3.83 3.48 -14.77
C LEU A 152 4.27 3.60 -13.32
N GLU A 153 3.77 2.73 -12.44
CA GLU A 153 4.17 2.72 -11.03
C GLU A 153 5.65 2.38 -10.84
N THR A 154 6.16 1.39 -11.60
CA THR A 154 7.60 1.04 -11.56
C THR A 154 8.48 2.18 -12.06
N ASP A 155 8.04 2.95 -13.06
CA ASP A 155 8.75 4.13 -13.56
C ASP A 155 8.76 5.25 -12.52
N ILE A 156 7.63 5.49 -11.83
CA ILE A 156 7.53 6.44 -10.73
C ILE A 156 8.45 6.00 -9.57
N ASP A 157 8.41 4.74 -9.18
CA ASP A 157 9.29 4.16 -8.15
C ASP A 157 10.76 4.40 -8.48
N THR A 158 11.16 4.08 -9.70
CA THR A 158 12.54 4.23 -10.18
C THR A 158 12.97 5.71 -10.16
N ALA A 159 12.13 6.59 -10.67
CA ALA A 159 12.45 8.01 -10.74
C ALA A 159 12.51 8.67 -9.36
N LEU A 160 11.58 8.33 -8.46
CA LEU A 160 11.61 8.81 -7.07
C LEU A 160 12.83 8.26 -6.31
N LEU A 161 13.20 6.99 -6.54
CA LEU A 161 14.39 6.40 -5.92
C LEU A 161 15.65 7.17 -6.31
N HIS A 162 15.80 7.52 -7.59
CA HIS A 162 16.91 8.33 -8.05
C HIS A 162 16.89 9.75 -7.48
N GLN A 163 15.73 10.41 -7.53
CA GLN A 163 15.61 11.82 -7.12
C GLN A 163 15.71 12.02 -5.60
N LYS A 164 15.09 11.14 -4.81
CA LYS A 164 14.92 11.34 -3.37
C LYS A 164 15.97 10.61 -2.54
N LEU A 165 16.41 9.43 -2.97
CA LEU A 165 17.38 8.62 -2.23
C LEU A 165 18.75 8.54 -2.89
N HIS A 166 18.91 9.08 -4.10
CA HIS A 166 20.15 9.00 -4.91
C HIS A 166 20.64 7.55 -5.07
N ARG A 167 19.70 6.63 -5.23
CA ARG A 167 19.95 5.19 -5.41
C ARG A 167 19.29 4.70 -6.69
N SER A 168 19.80 3.59 -7.21
CA SER A 168 19.18 2.89 -8.34
C SER A 168 18.42 1.65 -7.86
N PRO A 169 17.44 1.15 -8.61
CA PRO A 169 16.77 -0.13 -8.35
C PRO A 169 17.75 -1.30 -8.16
N CYS A 170 18.85 -1.31 -8.89
CA CYS A 170 19.89 -2.34 -8.77
C CYS A 170 20.60 -2.33 -7.41
N THR A 171 20.66 -1.18 -6.74
CA THR A 171 21.36 -1.00 -5.46
C THR A 171 20.42 -0.87 -4.26
N PHE A 172 19.11 -0.75 -4.49
CA PHE A 172 18.10 -0.65 -3.45
C PHE A 172 17.44 -2.00 -3.20
N HIS A 173 17.72 -2.60 -2.06
CA HIS A 173 17.12 -3.86 -1.65
C HIS A 173 15.84 -3.58 -0.83
N ALA A 174 14.69 -3.58 -1.48
CA ALA A 174 13.40 -3.30 -0.85
C ALA A 174 13.10 -4.21 0.36
N ALA A 175 13.47 -5.50 0.27
CA ALA A 175 13.29 -6.48 1.34
C ALA A 175 14.02 -6.11 2.65
N ASP A 176 15.15 -5.39 2.57
CA ASP A 176 15.91 -4.98 3.75
C ASP A 176 15.15 -3.97 4.62
N THR A 177 14.25 -3.20 4.00
CA THR A 177 13.38 -2.26 4.73
C THR A 177 12.34 -2.97 5.60
N LEU A 178 12.11 -4.26 5.36
CA LEU A 178 11.14 -5.12 6.04
C LEU A 178 11.82 -6.17 6.96
N ALA A 179 12.95 -5.84 7.56
CA ALA A 179 13.65 -6.73 8.50
C ALA A 179 12.92 -6.81 9.85
N LEU A 180 11.78 -7.51 9.90
CA LEU A 180 10.97 -7.68 11.10
C LEU A 180 11.45 -8.86 11.94
N SER A 181 11.47 -8.68 13.28
CA SER A 181 11.66 -9.78 14.22
C SER A 181 10.46 -10.76 14.19
N PRO A 182 10.64 -12.02 14.65
CA PRO A 182 9.54 -12.96 14.78
C PRO A 182 8.40 -12.44 15.68
N HIS A 183 8.73 -11.66 16.71
CA HIS A 183 7.76 -11.05 17.61
C HIS A 183 6.95 -9.96 16.89
N GLN A 184 7.61 -9.05 16.18
CA GLN A 184 6.93 -8.02 15.37
C GLN A 184 5.97 -8.63 14.35
N LYS A 185 6.40 -9.68 13.64
CA LYS A 185 5.53 -10.42 12.70
C LYS A 185 4.30 -11.00 13.40
N LYS A 186 4.45 -11.52 14.61
CA LYS A 186 3.34 -12.08 15.41
C LYS A 186 2.33 -11.00 15.82
N VAL A 187 2.81 -9.83 16.27
CA VAL A 187 1.95 -8.70 16.66
C VAL A 187 1.18 -8.15 15.47
N VAL A 188 1.87 -7.88 14.35
CA VAL A 188 1.22 -7.38 13.12
C VAL A 188 0.21 -8.40 12.58
N ALA A 189 0.55 -9.69 12.54
CA ALA A 189 -0.37 -10.72 12.09
C ALA A 189 -1.63 -10.81 12.99
N ARG A 190 -1.48 -10.61 14.31
CA ARG A 190 -2.61 -10.56 15.25
C ARG A 190 -3.50 -9.35 14.99
N LEU A 191 -2.90 -8.19 14.75
CA LEU A 191 -3.62 -6.95 14.44
C LEU A 191 -4.42 -7.09 13.13
N LEU A 192 -3.75 -7.54 12.06
CA LEU A 192 -4.40 -7.77 10.77
C LEU A 192 -5.54 -8.79 10.88
N TYR A 193 -5.30 -9.92 11.54
CA TYR A 193 -6.34 -10.93 11.76
C TYR A 193 -7.57 -10.33 12.45
N PHE A 194 -7.35 -9.48 13.48
CA PHE A 194 -8.45 -8.80 14.16
C PHE A 194 -9.21 -7.88 13.20
N ALA A 195 -8.50 -7.01 12.47
CA ALA A 195 -9.12 -6.05 11.56
C ALA A 195 -9.94 -6.73 10.45
N TYR A 196 -9.37 -7.78 9.81
CA TYR A 196 -10.07 -8.53 8.78
C TYR A 196 -11.30 -9.28 9.32
N ARG A 197 -11.19 -9.92 10.49
CA ARG A 197 -12.33 -10.61 11.12
C ARG A 197 -13.41 -9.65 11.59
N TYR A 198 -13.02 -8.44 12.01
CA TYR A 198 -13.95 -7.37 12.38
C TYR A 198 -14.74 -6.86 11.16
N THR A 199 -14.06 -6.67 10.06
CA THR A 199 -14.63 -6.05 8.85
C THR A 199 -15.37 -7.05 7.95
N TYR A 200 -14.83 -8.26 7.81
CA TYR A 200 -15.32 -9.31 6.90
C TYR A 200 -15.59 -10.61 7.67
N PRO A 201 -16.57 -10.63 8.58
CA PRO A 201 -16.87 -11.83 9.40
C PRO A 201 -17.29 -13.03 8.56
N GLU A 202 -17.80 -12.82 7.35
CA GLU A 202 -18.21 -13.83 6.38
C GLU A 202 -17.04 -14.59 5.75
N LEU A 203 -15.84 -14.00 5.71
CA LEU A 203 -14.68 -14.64 5.09
C LEU A 203 -14.03 -15.64 6.05
N ARG A 204 -13.61 -16.78 5.48
CA ARG A 204 -12.80 -17.77 6.20
C ARG A 204 -11.34 -17.35 6.21
N ILE A 205 -10.92 -16.68 7.28
CA ILE A 205 -9.57 -16.12 7.43
C ILE A 205 -8.87 -16.79 8.63
N TYR A 206 -7.61 -17.16 8.45
CA TYR A 206 -6.80 -17.79 9.48
C TYR A 206 -5.66 -16.88 9.96
N LYS A 207 -5.24 -17.03 11.21
CA LYS A 207 -4.05 -16.29 11.73
C LYS A 207 -2.77 -16.64 10.95
N SER A 208 -2.69 -17.87 10.41
CA SER A 208 -1.59 -18.30 9.55
C SER A 208 -1.53 -17.53 8.24
N THR A 209 -2.68 -17.20 7.63
CA THR A 209 -2.77 -16.41 6.41
C THR A 209 -2.01 -15.09 6.57
N MET A 210 -2.20 -14.37 7.68
CA MET A 210 -1.53 -13.10 7.94
C MET A 210 -0.01 -13.25 8.01
N ARG A 211 0.49 -14.28 8.69
CA ARG A 211 1.95 -14.54 8.80
C ARG A 211 2.55 -14.97 7.47
N LEU A 212 1.83 -15.80 6.73
CA LEU A 212 2.26 -16.27 5.42
C LEU A 212 2.27 -15.12 4.39
N ALA A 213 1.29 -14.21 4.44
CA ALA A 213 1.28 -13.04 3.58
C ALA A 213 2.49 -12.12 3.83
N ILE A 214 2.83 -11.85 5.12
CA ILE A 214 4.05 -11.08 5.47
C ILE A 214 5.32 -11.79 4.94
N PHE A 215 5.41 -13.10 5.10
CA PHE A 215 6.53 -13.89 4.59
C PHE A 215 6.59 -13.85 3.05
N SER A 216 5.44 -14.01 2.39
CA SER A 216 5.34 -14.00 0.92
C SER A 216 5.76 -12.65 0.33
N LEU A 217 5.37 -11.53 0.96
CA LEU A 217 5.84 -10.21 0.56
C LEU A 217 7.37 -10.12 0.65
N GLN A 218 7.97 -10.51 1.80
CA GLN A 218 9.42 -10.47 1.96
C GLN A 218 10.14 -11.34 0.91
N LEU A 219 9.63 -12.55 0.67
CA LEU A 219 10.17 -13.46 -0.35
C LEU A 219 10.00 -12.87 -1.75
N GLY A 220 8.82 -12.33 -2.07
CA GLY A 220 8.53 -11.70 -3.36
C GLY A 220 9.48 -10.55 -3.67
N LEU A 221 9.75 -9.67 -2.70
CA LEU A 221 10.69 -8.56 -2.86
C LEU A 221 12.13 -9.04 -3.09
N HIS A 222 12.56 -10.13 -2.44
CA HIS A 222 13.85 -10.75 -2.74
C HIS A 222 13.90 -11.34 -4.15
N LEU A 223 12.83 -11.99 -4.60
CA LEU A 223 12.77 -12.59 -5.93
C LEU A 223 12.71 -11.53 -7.03
N LEU A 224 11.99 -10.42 -6.80
CA LEU A 224 11.86 -9.32 -7.75
C LEU A 224 13.08 -8.42 -7.80
N HIS A 225 13.99 -8.49 -6.82
CA HIS A 225 15.23 -7.73 -6.89
C HIS A 225 16.10 -8.23 -8.05
N ASP A 226 16.46 -7.32 -8.96
CA ASP A 226 17.26 -7.62 -10.17
C ASP A 226 18.45 -6.66 -10.27
N GLY A 227 19.54 -7.00 -9.59
CA GLY A 227 20.77 -6.19 -9.57
C GLY A 227 21.48 -6.09 -10.91
N SER A 228 21.15 -6.93 -11.88
CA SER A 228 21.81 -6.97 -13.19
C SER A 228 20.90 -6.61 -14.38
N GLY A 229 19.57 -6.51 -14.16
CA GLY A 229 18.57 -6.38 -15.23
C GLY A 229 18.32 -7.66 -16.04
N GLN A 230 19.08 -8.75 -15.78
CA GLN A 230 18.99 -10.00 -16.54
C GLN A 230 17.71 -10.77 -16.24
N LYS A 231 17.25 -10.77 -14.98
CA LYS A 231 16.00 -11.45 -14.60
C LYS A 231 14.82 -10.85 -15.35
N LYS A 232 14.69 -9.52 -15.35
CA LYS A 232 13.64 -8.80 -16.10
C LYS A 232 13.67 -9.14 -17.59
N ALA A 233 14.87 -9.12 -18.19
CA ALA A 233 15.04 -9.43 -19.61
C ALA A 233 14.64 -10.87 -19.93
N MET A 234 15.02 -11.84 -19.11
CA MET A 234 14.68 -13.25 -19.27
C MET A 234 13.17 -13.49 -19.12
N VAL A 235 12.54 -12.91 -18.06
CA VAL A 235 11.09 -13.02 -17.86
C VAL A 235 10.34 -12.41 -19.05
N ARG A 236 10.74 -11.21 -19.51
CA ARG A 236 10.13 -10.55 -20.65
C ARG A 236 10.24 -11.38 -21.94
N LEU A 237 11.39 -12.02 -22.15
CA LEU A 237 11.58 -12.91 -23.30
C LEU A 237 10.62 -14.10 -23.24
N THR A 238 10.51 -14.75 -22.08
CA THR A 238 9.61 -15.88 -21.84
C THR A 238 8.14 -15.48 -22.06
N GLU A 239 7.73 -14.33 -21.51
CA GLU A 239 6.36 -13.81 -21.67
C GLU A 239 6.02 -13.52 -23.13
N ARG A 240 6.97 -12.96 -23.89
CA ARG A 240 6.77 -12.70 -25.31
C ARG A 240 6.47 -13.97 -26.10
N TYR A 241 7.13 -15.08 -25.77
CA TYR A 241 6.89 -16.37 -26.47
C TYR A 241 5.67 -17.11 -25.95
N CYS A 242 5.39 -17.06 -24.63
CA CYS A 242 4.34 -17.86 -24.01
C CYS A 242 2.99 -17.15 -23.91
N LEU A 243 2.99 -15.84 -23.68
CA LEU A 243 1.77 -15.05 -23.40
C LEU A 243 1.45 -14.04 -24.49
N GLY A 244 2.46 -13.55 -25.22
CA GLY A 244 2.33 -12.48 -26.19
C GLY A 244 2.26 -11.06 -25.62
N TYR A 245 2.18 -10.92 -24.29
CA TYR A 245 2.16 -9.64 -23.58
C TYR A 245 2.94 -9.74 -22.24
N PRO A 246 3.49 -8.60 -21.74
CA PRO A 246 4.18 -8.59 -20.46
C PRO A 246 3.17 -8.72 -19.32
N LEU A 247 3.45 -9.56 -18.31
CA LEU A 247 2.63 -9.79 -17.15
C LEU A 247 3.44 -9.63 -15.85
N PHE A 248 4.57 -10.30 -15.74
CA PHE A 248 5.44 -10.29 -14.56
C PHE A 248 6.65 -9.36 -14.77
N SER A 249 7.16 -9.22 -16.00
CA SER A 249 8.32 -8.38 -16.25
C SER A 249 8.13 -6.90 -15.84
N PRO A 250 6.93 -6.29 -15.88
CA PRO A 250 6.70 -4.95 -15.34
C PRO A 250 6.98 -4.82 -13.84
N LEU A 251 6.86 -5.90 -13.08
CA LEU A 251 7.06 -5.91 -11.63
C LEU A 251 8.55 -5.83 -11.21
N PHE A 252 9.47 -6.13 -12.13
CA PHE A 252 10.89 -6.03 -11.86
C PHE A 252 11.35 -4.57 -11.97
N PRO A 253 11.81 -3.93 -10.90
CA PRO A 253 12.41 -2.61 -10.96
C PRO A 253 13.60 -2.60 -11.94
N SER A 254 13.82 -1.49 -12.61
CA SER A 254 14.88 -1.37 -13.62
C SER A 254 15.32 0.07 -13.72
N ASP A 255 16.61 0.31 -14.00
CA ASP A 255 17.16 1.64 -14.23
C ASP A 255 16.66 2.27 -15.55
N THR A 256 16.04 1.46 -16.41
CA THR A 256 15.46 1.93 -17.68
C THR A 256 13.97 2.16 -17.49
N LEU A 257 13.52 3.41 -17.65
CA LEU A 257 12.10 3.77 -17.63
C LEU A 257 11.42 3.26 -18.90
N PHE A 258 10.22 2.68 -18.73
CA PHE A 258 9.38 2.26 -19.85
C PHE A 258 8.67 3.46 -20.48
N PHE A 259 8.04 4.30 -19.64
CA PHE A 259 7.47 5.57 -20.06
C PHE A 259 8.58 6.63 -20.15
N ARG A 260 9.30 6.63 -21.26
CA ARG A 260 10.44 7.54 -21.47
C ARG A 260 10.07 9.03 -21.45
N THR A 261 8.78 9.36 -21.51
CA THR A 261 8.34 10.72 -21.79
C THR A 261 7.88 11.48 -20.57
N ASP A 262 7.01 10.93 -19.69
CA ASP A 262 6.48 11.74 -18.59
C ASP A 262 5.68 10.92 -17.54
N PRO A 263 6.31 10.13 -16.67
CA PRO A 263 5.58 9.38 -15.65
C PRO A 263 4.96 10.28 -14.56
N PHE A 264 5.35 11.55 -14.51
CA PHE A 264 4.88 12.52 -13.52
C PHE A 264 3.88 13.54 -14.08
N ASN A 265 3.49 13.43 -15.34
CA ASN A 265 2.63 14.41 -16.04
C ASN A 265 3.16 15.85 -15.96
N LEU A 266 4.47 16.06 -16.13
CA LEU A 266 5.06 17.41 -16.13
C LEU A 266 4.54 18.24 -17.31
N GLN A 267 4.12 17.60 -18.40
CA GLN A 267 3.48 18.23 -19.56
C GLN A 267 2.01 18.63 -19.29
N ARG A 268 1.46 18.33 -18.11
CA ARG A 268 0.09 18.68 -17.71
C ARG A 268 -0.97 18.19 -18.68
N LYS A 269 -0.82 16.98 -19.21
CA LYS A 269 -1.87 16.32 -19.98
C LYS A 269 -3.09 16.10 -19.14
N SER A 270 -4.26 16.34 -19.71
CA SER A 270 -5.52 16.10 -19.04
C SER A 270 -5.73 14.60 -18.81
N TRP A 271 -6.12 14.24 -17.61
CA TRP A 271 -6.52 12.88 -17.24
C TRP A 271 -7.86 12.91 -16.50
N LYS A 272 -8.57 11.77 -16.50
CA LYS A 272 -9.89 11.62 -15.89
C LYS A 272 -9.88 10.47 -14.90
N ASN A 273 -10.66 10.61 -13.82
CA ASN A 273 -10.95 9.48 -12.96
C ASN A 273 -11.81 8.45 -13.75
N PRO A 274 -11.37 7.19 -13.90
CA PRO A 274 -12.11 6.21 -14.70
C PRO A 274 -13.50 5.86 -14.16
N TRP A 275 -13.73 6.06 -12.87
CA TRP A 275 -15.01 5.75 -12.20
C TRP A 275 -15.95 6.95 -12.10
N ASP A 276 -15.42 8.15 -12.28
CA ASP A 276 -16.21 9.39 -12.40
C ASP A 276 -15.60 10.32 -13.45
N HIS A 277 -16.08 10.23 -14.66
CA HIS A 277 -15.56 11.00 -15.80
C HIS A 277 -15.80 12.52 -15.68
N SER A 278 -16.60 12.98 -14.71
CA SER A 278 -16.74 14.39 -14.39
C SER A 278 -15.53 14.96 -13.68
N LEU A 279 -14.73 14.10 -13.00
CA LEU A 279 -13.51 14.45 -12.32
C LEU A 279 -12.35 14.44 -13.33
N VAL A 280 -12.08 15.61 -13.87
CA VAL A 280 -10.99 15.86 -14.83
C VAL A 280 -9.92 16.70 -14.18
N SER A 281 -8.66 16.33 -14.33
CA SER A 281 -7.52 17.08 -13.81
C SER A 281 -6.37 17.09 -14.81
N ASN A 282 -5.45 18.03 -14.63
CA ASN A 282 -4.15 18.08 -15.31
C ASN A 282 -2.99 18.15 -14.30
N GLU A 283 -3.28 17.82 -13.06
CA GLU A 283 -2.28 17.82 -11.99
C GLU A 283 -1.16 16.83 -12.29
N THR A 284 0.02 17.21 -11.86
CA THR A 284 1.20 16.35 -11.87
C THR A 284 1.14 15.35 -10.71
N PHE A 285 1.86 14.26 -10.84
CA PHE A 285 2.03 13.31 -9.72
C PHE A 285 2.58 13.99 -8.45
N PHE A 286 3.48 14.96 -8.60
CA PHE A 286 4.05 15.67 -7.45
C PHE A 286 3.04 16.54 -6.71
N GLU A 287 2.12 17.19 -7.42
CA GLU A 287 1.03 17.95 -6.78
C GLU A 287 0.10 17.05 -5.99
N LEU A 288 -0.23 15.87 -6.53
CA LEU A 288 -1.03 14.86 -5.83
C LEU A 288 -0.27 14.28 -4.63
N TYR A 289 1.01 13.97 -4.81
CA TYR A 289 1.88 13.48 -3.74
C TYR A 289 1.97 14.48 -2.57
N ASP A 290 2.09 15.78 -2.86
CA ASP A 290 2.13 16.82 -1.84
C ASP A 290 0.77 16.99 -1.13
N LYS A 291 -0.35 16.88 -1.87
CA LYS A 291 -1.70 16.82 -1.26
C LYS A 291 -1.84 15.62 -0.33
N ALA A 292 -1.43 14.44 -0.78
CA ALA A 292 -1.42 13.23 0.04
C ALA A 292 -0.56 13.41 1.29
N MET A 293 0.62 14.06 1.17
CA MET A 293 1.50 14.34 2.29
C MET A 293 0.84 15.23 3.36
N GLN A 294 0.20 16.32 2.94
CA GLN A 294 -0.52 17.20 3.86
C GLN A 294 -1.64 16.47 4.57
N LEU A 295 -2.44 15.70 3.83
CA LEU A 295 -3.53 14.90 4.38
C LEU A 295 -3.02 13.84 5.36
N TYR A 296 -1.94 13.15 5.02
CA TYR A 296 -1.33 12.14 5.89
C TYR A 296 -0.82 12.74 7.21
N LEU A 297 -0.13 13.88 7.14
CA LEU A 297 0.34 14.58 8.36
C LEU A 297 -0.82 15.05 9.23
N SER A 298 -1.93 15.52 8.64
CA SER A 298 -3.18 15.84 9.36
C SER A 298 -3.75 14.61 10.08
N ARG A 299 -3.87 13.48 9.37
CA ARG A 299 -4.36 12.21 9.92
C ARG A 299 -3.52 11.72 11.09
N LEU A 300 -2.19 11.81 10.98
CA LEU A 300 -1.29 11.47 12.09
C LEU A 300 -1.42 12.44 13.26
N GLY A 301 -1.68 13.72 12.99
CA GLY A 301 -1.95 14.74 13.99
C GLY A 301 -3.21 14.45 14.82
N HIS A 302 -4.27 13.93 14.20
CA HIS A 302 -5.48 13.50 14.89
C HIS A 302 -5.32 12.15 15.60
N LEU A 303 -4.52 11.23 15.02
CA LEU A 303 -4.26 9.92 15.62
C LEU A 303 -3.44 10.02 16.91
N SER A 304 -2.41 10.87 16.92
CA SER A 304 -1.46 10.94 18.04
C SER A 304 -2.12 11.19 19.40
N PRO A 305 -3.03 12.16 19.57
CA PRO A 305 -3.78 12.34 20.81
C PRO A 305 -4.59 11.10 21.20
N LEU A 306 -5.27 10.46 20.25
CA LEU A 306 -6.07 9.25 20.53
C LEU A 306 -5.22 8.13 21.11
N LEU A 307 -4.03 7.89 20.57
CA LEU A 307 -3.13 6.83 21.03
C LEU A 307 -2.63 7.03 22.46
N HIS A 308 -2.59 8.28 22.94
CA HIS A 308 -2.12 8.64 24.29
C HIS A 308 -3.25 8.92 25.28
N THR A 309 -4.51 8.94 24.83
CA THR A 309 -5.69 9.16 25.66
C THR A 309 -6.21 7.83 26.20
N ARG A 310 -6.56 7.78 27.48
CA ARG A 310 -7.15 6.58 28.10
C ARG A 310 -8.59 6.38 27.64
N PRO A 311 -9.10 5.13 27.55
CA PRO A 311 -10.47 4.85 27.13
C PRO A 311 -11.55 5.44 28.06
N ASP A 312 -11.22 5.69 29.33
CA ASP A 312 -12.10 6.28 30.34
C ASP A 312 -12.10 7.84 30.32
N ASP A 313 -11.24 8.45 29.52
CA ASP A 313 -11.21 9.90 29.32
C ASP A 313 -12.47 10.37 28.57
N PRO A 314 -13.15 11.45 29.02
CA PRO A 314 -14.33 11.99 28.35
C PRO A 314 -14.10 12.38 26.86
N HIS A 315 -12.86 12.74 26.49
CA HIS A 315 -12.49 13.13 25.13
C HIS A 315 -12.19 11.94 24.21
N TYR A 316 -11.96 10.74 24.76
CA TYR A 316 -11.56 9.57 24.00
C TYR A 316 -12.51 9.27 22.84
N ARG A 317 -13.80 9.24 23.11
CA ARG A 317 -14.82 8.96 22.10
C ARG A 317 -14.77 9.97 20.94
N LYS A 318 -14.67 11.26 21.28
CA LYS A 318 -14.58 12.33 20.27
C LYS A 318 -13.31 12.19 19.41
N LEU A 319 -12.16 11.89 20.01
CA LEU A 319 -10.91 11.65 19.28
C LEU A 319 -11.03 10.45 18.36
N PHE A 320 -11.62 9.36 18.82
CA PHE A 320 -11.85 8.16 18.01
C PHE A 320 -12.75 8.43 16.80
N GLU A 321 -13.90 9.09 17.04
CA GLU A 321 -14.83 9.48 15.96
C GLU A 321 -14.18 10.46 14.97
N THR A 322 -13.35 11.39 15.46
CA THR A 322 -12.59 12.31 14.60
C THR A 322 -11.64 11.55 13.67
N CYS A 323 -10.87 10.60 14.20
CA CYS A 323 -9.99 9.77 13.37
C CYS A 323 -10.76 9.01 12.29
N LEU A 324 -11.87 8.36 12.63
CA LEU A 324 -12.68 7.63 11.66
C LEU A 324 -13.26 8.55 10.58
N LYS A 325 -13.72 9.74 10.96
CA LYS A 325 -14.23 10.73 10.01
C LYS A 325 -13.14 11.20 9.04
N GLU A 326 -11.92 11.44 9.52
CA GLU A 326 -10.76 11.83 8.71
C GLU A 326 -10.30 10.75 7.74
N TYR A 327 -10.41 9.48 8.14
CA TYR A 327 -10.07 8.37 7.25
C TYR A 327 -11.14 8.18 6.18
N GLY A 328 -12.42 8.34 6.53
CA GLY A 328 -13.54 8.15 5.62
C GLY A 328 -13.72 6.68 5.22
N ASN A 329 -14.34 6.48 4.06
CA ASN A 329 -14.64 5.17 3.50
C ASN A 329 -14.31 5.16 1.99
N LEU A 330 -13.08 5.54 1.61
CA LEU A 330 -12.70 5.69 0.22
C LEU A 330 -12.10 4.40 -0.35
N SER A 331 -12.40 4.11 -1.60
CA SER A 331 -11.69 3.07 -2.37
C SER A 331 -10.24 3.52 -2.63
N PHE A 332 -9.28 2.63 -2.41
CA PHE A 332 -7.88 2.90 -2.71
C PHE A 332 -7.65 3.11 -4.23
N HIS A 333 -8.50 2.54 -5.08
CA HIS A 333 -8.38 2.66 -6.53
C HIS A 333 -8.95 3.97 -7.06
N SER A 334 -10.19 4.27 -6.72
CA SER A 334 -10.92 5.39 -7.31
C SER A 334 -10.81 6.70 -6.51
N GLY A 335 -10.40 6.63 -5.24
CA GLY A 335 -10.48 7.76 -4.31
C GLY A 335 -11.91 8.20 -3.98
N LEU A 336 -12.93 7.48 -4.49
CA LEU A 336 -14.35 7.72 -4.23
C LEU A 336 -14.84 6.86 -3.06
N ASP A 337 -16.04 7.14 -2.55
CA ASP A 337 -16.64 6.32 -1.49
C ASP A 337 -16.72 4.85 -1.92
N SER A 338 -16.27 3.93 -1.07
CA SER A 338 -16.19 2.49 -1.37
C SER A 338 -17.56 1.80 -1.48
N THR A 339 -18.67 2.52 -1.29
CA THR A 339 -20.01 2.04 -1.66
C THR A 339 -20.27 2.17 -3.17
N ILE A 340 -19.48 2.98 -3.87
CA ILE A 340 -19.51 3.12 -5.33
C ILE A 340 -18.60 2.00 -5.90
N PRO A 341 -19.10 1.11 -6.76
CA PRO A 341 -18.28 0.05 -7.36
C PRO A 341 -17.07 0.62 -8.12
N SER A 342 -15.88 0.13 -7.81
CA SER A 342 -14.61 0.55 -8.44
C SER A 342 -14.07 -0.52 -9.38
#